data_f79878e6880037c353ff2e810a82ede5
#
_entry.id   f79878e6880037c353ff2e810a82ede5
#
_cell.length_a   1.000
_cell.length_b   1.000
_cell.length_c   1.000
_cell.angle_alpha   90.00
_cell.angle_beta   90.00
_cell.angle_gamma   90.00
#
_symmetry.space_group_name_H-M   'P 1'
#
loop_
_entity.id
_entity.type
_entity.pdbx_description
1 polymer ?
#
loop_
_entity_poly.entity_id
_entity_poly.type
_entity_poly.pdbx_seq_one_letter_code
_entity_poly.pdbx_strand_id
1 'polypeptide(L)'
;MKQILLTILLGMLLMMPKLNAYAGEKDDAHIAYIFKNMKLSSDEKAKARPLLQAYYKEISASKAANKALKEKYDAAEDAGKLTAAQCDELFESKQKEQRAELDIRKAYYPKFKAILPAMKAYQLMKLANDKVKK
;
A
#
# COMPACT_ATOMS: atom_id res chain seq x y z
N MET A 1 -27.52 -12.46 -9.40
CA MET A 1 -26.19 -11.87 -9.64
C MET A 1 -25.69 -11.00 -8.50
N LYS A 2 -26.54 -10.12 -7.93
CA LYS A 2 -26.15 -9.26 -6.79
C LYS A 2 -25.82 -10.04 -5.52
N GLN A 3 -26.45 -11.21 -5.30
CA GLN A 3 -26.21 -12.05 -4.10
C GLN A 3 -24.86 -12.79 -4.15
N ILE A 4 -24.39 -13.17 -5.34
CA ILE A 4 -23.12 -13.86 -5.54
C ILE A 4 -21.94 -12.90 -5.29
N LEU A 5 -22.07 -11.64 -5.75
CA LEU A 5 -21.09 -10.59 -5.51
C LEU A 5 -20.97 -10.24 -4.02
N LEU A 6 -22.10 -10.23 -3.30
CA LEU A 6 -22.09 -9.96 -1.85
C LEU A 6 -21.40 -11.10 -1.08
N THR A 7 -21.59 -12.35 -1.50
CA THR A 7 -20.98 -13.51 -0.84
C THR A 7 -19.46 -13.53 -1.07
N ILE A 8 -19.01 -13.14 -2.25
CA ILE A 8 -17.56 -13.04 -2.57
C ILE A 8 -16.91 -11.91 -1.77
N LEU A 9 -17.60 -10.77 -1.62
CA LEU A 9 -17.12 -9.65 -0.82
C LEU A 9 -17.04 -10.02 0.67
N LEU A 10 -18.02 -10.77 1.18
CA LEU A 10 -17.99 -11.26 2.57
C LEU A 10 -16.88 -12.29 2.80
N GLY A 11 -16.62 -13.15 1.82
CA GLY A 11 -15.52 -14.11 1.85
C GLY A 11 -14.16 -13.43 1.87
N MET A 12 -13.97 -12.37 1.09
CA MET A 12 -12.74 -11.57 1.08
C MET A 12 -12.55 -10.80 2.39
N LEU A 13 -13.61 -10.29 3.00
CA LEU A 13 -13.56 -9.62 4.30
C LEU A 13 -13.16 -10.55 5.44
N LEU A 14 -13.59 -11.81 5.38
CA LEU A 14 -13.22 -12.82 6.39
C LEU A 14 -11.76 -13.29 6.27
N MET A 15 -11.16 -13.19 5.08
CA MET A 15 -9.74 -13.47 4.87
C MET A 15 -8.83 -12.31 5.23
N MET A 16 -9.34 -11.10 5.28
CA MET A 16 -8.59 -9.88 5.58
C MET A 16 -7.91 -9.84 6.96
N PRO A 17 -8.46 -10.42 8.06
CA PRO A 17 -7.78 -10.36 9.36
C PRO A 17 -6.42 -11.05 9.40
N LYS A 18 -6.22 -12.11 8.63
CA LYS A 18 -4.91 -12.81 8.57
C LYS A 18 -3.87 -12.03 7.76
N LEU A 19 -4.29 -11.39 6.68
CA LEU A 19 -3.44 -10.51 5.87
C LEU A 19 -3.11 -9.21 6.61
N ASN A 20 -4.03 -8.70 7.42
CA ASN A 20 -3.83 -7.50 8.23
C ASN A 20 -2.79 -7.70 9.34
N ALA A 21 -2.73 -8.87 9.96
CA ALA A 21 -1.73 -9.16 10.99
C ALA A 21 -0.31 -9.20 10.40
N TYR A 22 -0.16 -9.67 9.17
CA TYR A 22 1.13 -9.73 8.47
C TYR A 22 1.57 -8.36 7.94
N ALA A 23 0.64 -7.59 7.38
CA ALA A 23 0.87 -6.23 6.91
C ALA A 23 1.12 -5.28 8.09
N GLY A 24 0.49 -5.53 9.25
CA GLY A 24 0.56 -4.71 10.45
C GLY A 24 1.98 -4.57 11.00
N GLU A 25 2.79 -5.62 10.99
CA GLU A 25 4.17 -5.56 11.49
C GLU A 25 5.07 -4.66 10.65
N LYS A 26 5.00 -4.79 9.32
CA LYS A 26 5.75 -3.92 8.41
C LYS A 26 5.26 -2.48 8.47
N ASP A 27 3.95 -2.31 8.55
CA ASP A 27 3.33 -1.00 8.61
C ASP A 27 3.69 -0.29 9.92
N ASP A 28 3.69 -1.00 11.04
CA ASP A 28 4.11 -0.47 12.34
C ASP A 28 5.58 -0.05 12.33
N ALA A 29 6.45 -0.80 11.67
CA ALA A 29 7.86 -0.43 11.51
C ALA A 29 8.03 0.84 10.68
N HIS A 30 7.24 1.00 9.60
CA HIS A 30 7.24 2.21 8.79
C HIS A 30 6.71 3.42 9.57
N ILE A 31 5.65 3.23 10.33
CA ILE A 31 5.07 4.29 11.16
C ILE A 31 6.07 4.72 12.24
N ALA A 32 6.72 3.76 12.89
CA ALA A 32 7.77 4.05 13.88
C ALA A 32 8.92 4.85 13.26
N TYR A 33 9.33 4.49 12.04
CA TYR A 33 10.36 5.23 11.30
C TYR A 33 9.95 6.68 11.05
N ILE A 34 8.71 6.90 10.59
CA ILE A 34 8.18 8.24 10.35
C ILE A 34 8.18 9.05 11.65
N PHE A 35 7.68 8.47 12.73
CA PHE A 35 7.57 9.16 14.01
C PHE A 35 8.94 9.46 14.64
N LYS A 36 9.95 8.63 14.36
CA LYS A 36 11.32 8.85 14.79
C LYS A 36 11.97 10.03 14.04
N ASN A 37 11.62 10.22 12.78
CA ASN A 37 12.24 11.21 11.91
C ASN A 37 11.45 12.50 11.77
N MET A 38 10.36 12.64 12.52
CA MET A 38 9.52 13.83 12.55
C MET A 38 9.29 14.32 13.97
N LYS A 39 9.19 15.63 14.12
CA LYS A 39 8.79 16.25 15.39
C LYS A 39 7.27 16.37 15.42
N LEU A 40 6.61 15.35 15.95
CA LEU A 40 5.16 15.33 16.14
C LEU A 40 4.85 15.30 17.63
N SER A 41 3.80 16.03 18.03
CA SER A 41 3.27 15.94 19.38
C SER A 41 2.57 14.60 19.60
N SER A 42 2.30 14.25 20.84
CA SER A 42 1.56 13.02 21.19
C SER A 42 0.18 13.00 20.52
N ASP A 43 -0.51 14.14 20.49
CA ASP A 43 -1.81 14.27 19.84
C ASP A 43 -1.71 14.09 18.33
N GLU A 44 -0.70 14.68 17.71
CA GLU A 44 -0.46 14.56 16.29
C GLU A 44 -0.16 13.10 15.91
N LYS A 45 0.66 12.42 16.68
CA LYS A 45 0.94 10.98 16.49
C LYS A 45 -0.32 10.14 16.62
N ALA A 46 -1.14 10.42 17.62
CA ALA A 46 -2.39 9.69 17.86
C ALA A 46 -3.37 9.84 16.70
N LYS A 47 -3.45 11.03 16.11
CA LYS A 47 -4.31 11.30 14.95
C LYS A 47 -3.74 10.72 13.65
N ALA A 48 -2.43 10.77 13.48
CA ALA A 48 -1.76 10.30 12.26
C ALA A 48 -1.69 8.78 12.18
N ARG A 49 -1.56 8.08 13.31
CA ARG A 49 -1.37 6.62 13.33
C ARG A 49 -2.47 5.84 12.58
N PRO A 50 -3.77 6.01 12.90
CA PRO A 50 -4.80 5.25 12.20
C PRO A 50 -4.87 5.59 10.71
N LEU A 51 -4.58 6.83 10.35
CA LEU A 51 -4.57 7.27 8.96
C LEU A 51 -3.39 6.65 8.18
N LEU A 52 -2.22 6.57 8.81
CA LEU A 52 -1.05 5.88 8.24
C LEU A 52 -1.30 4.38 8.08
N GLN A 53 -1.94 3.76 9.06
CA GLN A 53 -2.31 2.34 8.98
C GLN A 53 -3.23 2.08 7.79
N ALA A 54 -4.25 2.92 7.61
CA ALA A 54 -5.17 2.83 6.48
C ALA A 54 -4.44 3.07 5.14
N TYR A 55 -3.55 4.04 5.10
CA TYR A 55 -2.73 4.36 3.92
C TYR A 55 -1.88 3.15 3.49
N TYR A 56 -1.12 2.57 4.40
CA TYR A 56 -0.27 1.42 4.09
C TYR A 56 -1.07 0.18 3.69
N LYS A 57 -2.24 0.00 4.28
CA LYS A 57 -3.13 -1.08 3.90
C LYS A 57 -3.60 -0.96 2.45
N GLU A 58 -3.97 0.24 2.02
CA GLU A 58 -4.36 0.49 0.63
C GLU A 58 -3.18 0.34 -0.33
N ILE A 59 -2.00 0.82 0.05
CA ILE A 59 -0.78 0.64 -0.74
C ILE A 59 -0.46 -0.85 -0.92
N SER A 60 -0.52 -1.63 0.14
CA SER A 60 -0.29 -3.09 0.08
C SER A 60 -1.30 -3.78 -0.81
N ALA A 61 -2.58 -3.40 -0.70
CA ALA A 61 -3.64 -3.96 -1.55
C ALA A 61 -3.39 -3.64 -3.03
N SER A 62 -2.91 -2.43 -3.34
CA SER A 62 -2.63 -2.04 -4.72
C SER A 62 -1.50 -2.85 -5.36
N LYS A 63 -0.60 -3.38 -4.55
CA LYS A 63 0.55 -4.19 -5.01
C LYS A 63 0.23 -5.67 -5.18
N ALA A 64 -0.84 -6.14 -4.59
CA ALA A 64 -1.16 -7.57 -4.51
C ALA A 64 -1.32 -8.24 -5.88
N ALA A 65 -2.03 -7.60 -6.81
CA ALA A 65 -2.27 -8.14 -8.14
C ALA A 65 -0.98 -8.28 -8.96
N ASN A 66 -0.12 -7.27 -8.93
CA ASN A 66 1.16 -7.31 -9.64
C ASN A 66 2.10 -8.35 -9.03
N LYS A 67 2.10 -8.46 -7.71
CA LYS A 67 2.91 -9.47 -7.00
C LYS A 67 2.48 -10.88 -7.40
N ALA A 68 1.18 -11.16 -7.42
CA ALA A 68 0.64 -12.46 -7.82
C ALA A 68 1.00 -12.79 -9.26
N LEU A 69 0.94 -11.81 -10.16
CA LEU A 69 1.31 -12.00 -11.56
C LEU A 69 2.80 -12.29 -11.73
N LYS A 70 3.64 -11.57 -11.01
CA LYS A 70 5.09 -11.79 -11.00
C LYS A 70 5.43 -13.20 -10.50
N GLU A 71 4.79 -13.64 -9.42
CA GLU A 71 4.98 -14.99 -8.88
C GLU A 71 4.56 -16.06 -9.89
N LYS A 72 3.48 -15.82 -10.61
CA LYS A 72 2.98 -16.73 -11.64
C LYS A 72 3.99 -16.93 -12.78
N TYR A 73 4.70 -15.86 -13.18
CA TYR A 73 5.62 -15.88 -14.31
C TYR A 73 7.10 -15.94 -13.92
N ASP A 74 7.40 -16.04 -12.63
CA ASP A 74 8.76 -15.98 -12.10
C ASP A 74 9.69 -17.02 -12.71
N ALA A 75 9.25 -18.28 -12.79
CA ALA A 75 10.04 -19.38 -13.36
C ALA A 75 10.31 -19.15 -14.85
N ALA A 76 9.33 -18.66 -15.59
CA ALA A 76 9.50 -18.36 -17.03
C ALA A 76 10.42 -17.16 -17.25
N GLU A 77 10.34 -16.15 -16.40
CA GLU A 77 11.23 -14.98 -16.44
C GLU A 77 12.67 -15.38 -16.19
N ASP A 78 12.93 -16.16 -15.14
CA ASP A 78 14.28 -16.64 -14.79
C ASP A 78 14.88 -17.51 -15.89
N ALA A 79 14.06 -18.28 -16.58
CA ALA A 79 14.48 -19.11 -17.71
C ALA A 79 14.61 -18.34 -19.03
N GLY A 80 14.25 -17.06 -19.06
CA GLY A 80 14.25 -16.25 -20.27
C GLY A 80 13.21 -16.69 -21.30
N LYS A 81 12.11 -17.28 -20.85
CA LYS A 81 11.08 -17.89 -21.70
C LYS A 81 9.73 -17.18 -21.67
N LEU A 82 9.68 -15.92 -21.21
CA LEU A 82 8.44 -15.16 -21.26
C LEU A 82 8.00 -14.95 -22.71
N THR A 83 6.71 -15.18 -22.98
CA THR A 83 6.14 -14.81 -24.27
C THR A 83 5.98 -13.29 -24.37
N ALA A 84 5.82 -12.77 -25.57
CA ALA A 84 5.58 -11.34 -25.78
C ALA A 84 4.32 -10.87 -25.05
N ALA A 85 3.26 -11.68 -25.09
CA ALA A 85 2.01 -11.39 -24.38
C ALA A 85 2.21 -11.33 -22.85
N GLN A 86 3.02 -12.22 -22.30
CA GLN A 86 3.34 -12.23 -20.87
C GLN A 86 4.17 -11.02 -20.47
N CYS A 87 5.12 -10.62 -21.30
CA CYS A 87 5.89 -9.39 -21.08
C CYS A 87 4.98 -8.16 -21.04
N ASP A 88 4.06 -8.04 -21.98
CA ASP A 88 3.10 -6.95 -22.04
C ASP A 88 2.20 -6.93 -20.81
N GLU A 89 1.72 -8.10 -20.40
CA GLU A 89 0.87 -8.24 -19.21
C GLU A 89 1.59 -7.79 -17.93
N LEU A 90 2.84 -8.20 -17.75
CA LEU A 90 3.67 -7.78 -16.61
C LEU A 90 3.93 -6.28 -16.63
N PHE A 91 4.25 -5.73 -17.79
CA PHE A 91 4.48 -4.30 -17.94
C PHE A 91 3.24 -3.48 -17.60
N GLU A 92 2.09 -3.85 -18.16
CA GLU A 92 0.81 -3.18 -17.90
C GLU A 92 0.39 -3.30 -16.43
N SER A 93 0.61 -4.47 -15.83
CA SER A 93 0.31 -4.69 -14.41
C SER A 93 1.13 -3.75 -13.52
N LYS A 94 2.41 -3.55 -13.84
CA LYS A 94 3.28 -2.64 -13.10
C LYS A 94 2.83 -1.18 -13.25
N GLN A 95 2.44 -0.78 -14.45
CA GLN A 95 1.90 0.55 -14.71
C GLN A 95 0.63 0.81 -13.92
N LYS A 96 -0.26 -0.16 -13.89
CA LYS A 96 -1.52 -0.09 -13.15
C LYS A 96 -1.27 0.04 -11.63
N GLU A 97 -0.33 -0.71 -11.10
CA GLU A 97 0.10 -0.62 -9.70
C GLU A 97 0.61 0.79 -9.37
N GLN A 98 1.48 1.33 -10.20
CA GLN A 98 2.05 2.67 -10.00
C GLN A 98 0.98 3.77 -10.03
N ARG A 99 0.02 3.67 -10.93
CA ARG A 99 -1.12 4.61 -11.00
C ARG A 99 -1.98 4.52 -9.75
N ALA A 100 -2.27 3.30 -9.29
CA ALA A 100 -3.04 3.10 -8.07
C ALA A 100 -2.34 3.71 -6.86
N GLU A 101 -1.02 3.54 -6.73
CA GLU A 101 -0.22 4.15 -5.67
C GLU A 101 -0.29 5.67 -5.70
N LEU A 102 -0.18 6.27 -6.89
CA LEU A 102 -0.28 7.72 -7.06
C LEU A 102 -1.65 8.23 -6.63
N ASP A 103 -2.72 7.54 -7.02
CA ASP A 103 -4.09 7.91 -6.67
C ASP A 103 -4.30 7.83 -5.15
N ILE A 104 -3.75 6.81 -4.51
CA ILE A 104 -3.81 6.66 -3.04
C ILE A 104 -3.08 7.83 -2.36
N ARG A 105 -1.89 8.17 -2.81
CA ARG A 105 -1.12 9.30 -2.27
C ARG A 105 -1.87 10.62 -2.41
N LYS A 106 -2.46 10.85 -3.57
CA LYS A 106 -3.28 12.04 -3.83
C LYS A 106 -4.50 12.12 -2.92
N ALA A 107 -5.11 10.98 -2.63
CA ALA A 107 -6.29 10.91 -1.77
C ALA A 107 -5.93 11.16 -0.30
N TYR A 108 -4.78 10.65 0.16
CA TYR A 108 -4.38 10.74 1.57
C TYR A 108 -3.73 12.05 1.97
N TYR A 109 -3.05 12.73 1.05
CA TYR A 109 -2.41 14.01 1.36
C TYR A 109 -3.38 15.04 1.97
N PRO A 110 -4.55 15.31 1.37
CA PRO A 110 -5.52 16.23 2.01
C PRO A 110 -6.05 15.71 3.34
N LYS A 111 -6.13 14.40 3.55
CA LYS A 111 -6.54 13.83 4.84
C LYS A 111 -5.51 14.15 5.93
N PHE A 112 -4.22 14.04 5.62
CA PHE A 112 -3.15 14.42 6.56
C PHE A 112 -3.13 15.93 6.80
N LYS A 113 -3.38 16.75 5.79
CA LYS A 113 -3.47 18.20 5.94
C LYS A 113 -4.64 18.63 6.84
N ALA A 114 -5.68 17.81 6.93
CA ALA A 114 -6.81 18.08 7.80
C ALA A 114 -6.48 17.89 9.30
N ILE A 115 -5.46 17.10 9.62
CA ILE A 115 -5.09 16.78 11.01
C ILE A 115 -3.70 17.29 11.41
N LEU A 116 -2.89 17.77 10.46
CA LEU A 116 -1.53 18.27 10.69
C LEU A 116 -1.33 19.59 9.97
N PRO A 117 -0.41 20.45 10.46
CA PRO A 117 0.03 21.62 9.68
C PRO A 117 0.58 21.14 8.31
N ALA A 118 0.40 21.98 7.30
CA ALA A 118 0.72 21.63 5.91
C ALA A 118 2.15 21.12 5.74
N MET A 119 3.14 21.75 6.38
CA MET A 119 4.54 21.34 6.29
C MET A 119 4.77 19.94 6.91
N LYS A 120 4.12 19.67 8.04
CA LYS A 120 4.21 18.36 8.69
C LYS A 120 3.54 17.27 7.84
N ALA A 121 2.39 17.57 7.25
CA ALA A 121 1.70 16.66 6.32
C ALA A 121 2.57 16.34 5.11
N TYR A 122 3.21 17.35 4.54
CA TYR A 122 4.15 17.18 3.42
C TYR A 122 5.34 16.31 3.80
N GLN A 123 5.98 16.59 4.93
CA GLN A 123 7.12 15.81 5.43
C GLN A 123 6.74 14.36 5.71
N LEU A 124 5.56 14.15 6.30
CA LEU A 124 5.04 12.81 6.59
C LEU A 124 4.85 12.01 5.30
N MET A 125 4.22 12.59 4.29
CA MET A 125 4.02 11.92 3.00
C MET A 125 5.33 11.63 2.30
N LYS A 126 6.30 12.53 2.42
CA LYS A 126 7.65 12.32 1.87
C LYS A 126 8.33 11.12 2.53
N LEU A 127 8.29 11.04 3.86
CA LEU A 127 8.86 9.92 4.62
C LEU A 127 8.11 8.62 4.37
N ALA A 128 6.79 8.68 4.21
CA ALA A 128 5.97 7.52 3.93
C ALA A 128 6.29 6.89 2.56
N ASN A 129 6.81 7.68 1.64
CA ASN A 129 7.22 7.20 0.31
C ASN A 129 8.67 6.71 0.28
N ASP A 130 9.47 7.05 1.28
CA ASP A 130 10.85 6.57 1.34
C ASP A 130 10.87 5.08 1.66
N LYS A 131 11.74 4.35 0.95
CA LYS A 131 11.99 2.95 1.30
C LYS A 131 12.77 2.95 2.62
N VAL A 132 12.23 2.25 3.60
CA VAL A 132 12.96 2.02 4.85
C VAL A 132 14.20 1.21 4.50
N LYS A 133 15.34 1.86 4.56
CA LYS A 133 16.61 1.15 4.41
C LYS A 133 16.81 0.27 5.65
N LYS A 134 16.92 -1.00 5.39
CA LYS A 134 17.25 -1.96 6.44
C LYS A 134 18.66 -1.70 6.99
#